data_1d3e3355220b4a3ae67617da9d2e8884
#
_entry.id   1d3e3355220b4a3ae67617da9d2e8884
#
_cell.length_a   1.000
_cell.length_b   1.000
_cell.length_c   1.000
_cell.angle_alpha   90.00
_cell.angle_beta   90.00
_cell.angle_gamma   90.00
#
_symmetry.space_group_name_H-M   'P 1'
#
loop_
_entity.id
_entity.type
_entity.pdbx_description
1 polymer ?
#
loop_
_entity_poly.entity_id
_entity_poly.type
_entity_poly.pdbx_seq_one_letter_code
_entity_poly.pdbx_strand_id
1 'polypeptide(L)'
;MHHFEIQLFKNRRQALRGGVGIFLACLVGLVCAQSPWPDKPVRIIVPTAAGSGSDLIARTLAQRLSEIWKQSVVVENKAGASGIIGVDAVVKAAPDGFTLLMSSASPLVINPMIFRKLPHDPLKQLAPVSHVGIAPAAFLVNSATAVNNLKDLVALAKAQPQKLSYGSFGQGSGAHLAIEAFNQGAGIEMIHVPYKGTGPAVSDLIAGQITLTLADLATAQSQIKAGKLRAIAINGPARSPLLPEVATFTEQAYPSMEGTYARFGLLAPAGTPQVILNKVSADTITAFNDPLVSDRFTSLGYTLAGSTPDKLKILLKEDGERWGKVIQAIGGIVLD
;
A
#
# COMPACT_ATOMS: atom_id res chain seq x y z
N MET A 1 4.37 -66.68 58.47
CA MET A 1 5.13 -66.06 57.30
C MET A 1 4.24 -65.54 56.16
N HIS A 2 2.98 -65.94 56.05
CA HIS A 2 2.11 -65.49 54.93
C HIS A 2 1.45 -64.07 55.05
N HIS A 3 1.44 -63.46 56.21
CA HIS A 3 0.80 -62.21 56.44
C HIS A 3 1.69 -60.99 56.11
N PHE A 4 3.02 -61.13 56.03
CA PHE A 4 3.95 -60.03 55.78
C PHE A 4 4.13 -59.67 54.27
N GLU A 5 4.00 -60.67 53.41
CA GLU A 5 4.14 -60.45 51.94
C GLU A 5 2.93 -59.74 51.33
N ILE A 6 1.72 -59.99 51.87
CA ILE A 6 0.51 -59.31 51.30
C ILE A 6 0.48 -57.84 51.59
N GLN A 7 1.10 -57.36 52.68
CA GLN A 7 1.16 -55.95 53.03
C GLN A 7 2.14 -55.16 52.13
N LEU A 8 3.23 -55.77 51.70
CA LEU A 8 4.23 -55.21 50.82
C LEU A 8 3.71 -54.98 49.36
N PHE A 9 2.86 -55.91 48.89
CA PHE A 9 2.25 -55.80 47.56
C PHE A 9 1.14 -54.72 47.47
N LYS A 10 0.39 -54.47 48.54
CA LYS A 10 -0.62 -53.38 48.59
C LYS A 10 0.01 -52.04 48.62
N ASN A 11 1.10 -51.81 49.33
CA ASN A 11 1.77 -50.51 49.39
C ASN A 11 2.49 -50.16 48.09
N ARG A 12 3.02 -51.15 47.35
CA ARG A 12 3.60 -50.88 46.01
C ARG A 12 2.56 -50.43 44.95
N ARG A 13 1.33 -51.02 45.02
CA ARG A 13 0.24 -50.63 44.10
C ARG A 13 -0.32 -49.19 44.37
N GLN A 14 -0.30 -48.75 45.62
CA GLN A 14 -0.71 -47.40 46.00
C GLN A 14 0.35 -46.36 45.64
N ALA A 15 1.64 -46.66 45.80
CA ALA A 15 2.74 -45.79 45.38
C ALA A 15 2.80 -45.59 43.85
N LEU A 16 2.52 -46.65 43.06
CA LEU A 16 2.45 -46.56 41.61
C LEU A 16 1.22 -45.77 41.12
N ARG A 17 0.10 -45.82 41.81
CA ARG A 17 -1.09 -45.00 41.46
C ARG A 17 -0.94 -43.54 41.84
N GLY A 18 -0.22 -43.20 42.89
CA GLY A 18 0.11 -41.81 43.26
C GLY A 18 1.14 -41.18 42.32
N GLY A 19 2.15 -41.92 41.85
CA GLY A 19 3.18 -41.44 40.92
C GLY A 19 2.67 -41.15 39.53
N VAL A 20 1.74 -41.96 39.00
CA VAL A 20 1.15 -41.74 37.67
C VAL A 20 0.19 -40.54 37.66
N GLY A 21 -0.53 -40.33 38.79
CA GLY A 21 -1.43 -39.15 38.91
C GLY A 21 -0.68 -37.82 38.96
N ILE A 22 0.48 -37.75 39.61
CA ILE A 22 1.31 -36.54 39.70
C ILE A 22 2.02 -36.28 38.37
N PHE A 23 2.45 -37.30 37.63
CA PHE A 23 3.09 -37.13 36.31
C PHE A 23 2.10 -36.67 35.23
N LEU A 24 0.83 -37.10 35.29
CA LEU A 24 -0.22 -36.59 34.38
C LEU A 24 -0.64 -35.16 34.72
N ALA A 25 -0.63 -34.77 36.00
CA ALA A 25 -0.94 -33.39 36.40
C ALA A 25 0.14 -32.38 35.99
N CYS A 26 1.42 -32.79 35.92
CA CYS A 26 2.52 -31.95 35.43
C CYS A 26 2.53 -31.76 33.88
N LEU A 27 1.94 -32.68 33.12
CA LEU A 27 1.84 -32.57 31.66
C LEU A 27 0.73 -31.60 31.19
N VAL A 28 -0.25 -31.30 32.04
CA VAL A 28 -1.33 -30.33 31.70
C VAL A 28 -0.92 -28.89 31.98
N GLY A 29 0.18 -28.65 32.70
CA GLY A 29 0.65 -27.30 33.09
C GLY A 29 1.53 -26.55 32.07
N LEU A 30 1.88 -27.19 30.94
CA LEU A 30 2.66 -26.55 29.86
C LEU A 30 1.79 -26.11 28.67
N VAL A 31 0.60 -25.62 28.94
CA VAL A 31 0.00 -24.66 28.03
C VAL A 31 0.82 -23.38 28.20
N CYS A 32 1.89 -23.24 27.40
CA CYS A 32 2.57 -21.97 27.23
C CYS A 32 1.49 -20.91 27.02
N ALA A 33 1.26 -20.07 28.01
CA ALA A 33 0.55 -18.82 27.84
C ALA A 33 1.41 -18.02 26.85
N GLN A 34 1.18 -18.23 25.55
CA GLN A 34 1.77 -17.36 24.54
C GLN A 34 1.31 -15.96 24.89
N SER A 35 2.27 -15.10 25.22
CA SER A 35 1.99 -13.68 25.43
C SER A 35 1.10 -13.21 24.28
N PRO A 36 0.02 -12.46 24.54
CA PRO A 36 -0.86 -12.03 23.47
C PRO A 36 -0.04 -11.21 22.46
N TRP A 37 -0.04 -11.65 21.20
CA TRP A 37 0.60 -10.88 20.12
C TRP A 37 -0.05 -9.49 20.01
N PRO A 38 0.71 -8.38 19.82
CA PRO A 38 2.17 -8.30 19.79
C PRO A 38 2.77 -8.11 21.19
N ASP A 39 3.84 -8.82 21.50
CA ASP A 39 4.61 -8.74 22.76
C ASP A 39 5.92 -7.94 22.60
N LYS A 40 6.23 -7.48 21.40
CA LYS A 40 7.40 -6.66 21.04
C LYS A 40 7.04 -5.65 19.93
N PRO A 41 7.91 -4.67 19.63
CA PRO A 41 7.65 -3.68 18.58
C PRO A 41 7.36 -4.30 17.21
N VAL A 42 6.37 -3.74 16.51
CA VAL A 42 6.00 -4.10 15.14
C VAL A 42 6.58 -3.08 14.17
N ARG A 43 7.09 -3.52 13.02
CA ARG A 43 7.60 -2.64 11.97
C ARG A 43 6.66 -2.64 10.77
N ILE A 44 6.37 -1.47 10.23
CA ILE A 44 5.69 -1.30 8.95
C ILE A 44 6.72 -0.79 7.94
N ILE A 45 7.09 -1.63 7.00
CA ILE A 45 7.97 -1.25 5.89
C ILE A 45 7.15 -0.52 4.83
N VAL A 46 7.66 0.61 4.37
CA VAL A 46 7.08 1.42 3.29
C VAL A 46 8.09 1.48 2.14
N PRO A 47 7.75 0.97 0.93
CA PRO A 47 8.69 0.86 -0.19
C PRO A 47 8.86 2.17 -0.98
N THR A 48 8.61 3.31 -0.32
CA THR A 48 8.73 4.66 -0.90
C THR A 48 9.47 5.59 0.05
N ALA A 49 9.87 6.75 -0.45
CA ALA A 49 10.54 7.76 0.36
C ALA A 49 9.62 8.31 1.47
N ALA A 50 10.23 8.78 2.56
CA ALA A 50 9.53 9.49 3.61
C ALA A 50 8.79 10.72 3.06
N GLY A 51 7.62 11.03 3.62
CA GLY A 51 6.75 12.11 3.16
C GLY A 51 5.88 11.75 1.94
N SER A 52 6.00 10.54 1.38
CA SER A 52 5.07 10.05 0.35
C SER A 52 3.69 9.73 0.94
N GLY A 53 2.67 9.62 0.07
CA GLY A 53 1.33 9.27 0.49
C GLY A 53 1.27 7.98 1.32
N SER A 54 1.96 6.92 0.89
CA SER A 54 2.04 5.66 1.65
C SER A 54 2.74 5.80 3.00
N ASP A 55 3.74 6.68 3.11
CA ASP A 55 4.42 6.97 4.38
C ASP A 55 3.50 7.71 5.36
N LEU A 56 2.79 8.73 4.89
CA LEU A 56 1.81 9.47 5.70
C LEU A 56 0.71 8.55 6.23
N ILE A 57 0.17 7.67 5.36
CA ILE A 57 -0.81 6.65 5.72
C ILE A 57 -0.22 5.70 6.79
N ALA A 58 0.96 5.15 6.54
CA ALA A 58 1.60 4.20 7.44
C ALA A 58 1.86 4.80 8.83
N ARG A 59 2.33 6.05 8.91
CA ARG A 59 2.61 6.72 10.20
C ARG A 59 1.34 7.01 10.98
N THR A 60 0.28 7.47 10.32
CA THR A 60 -1.01 7.71 10.97
C THR A 60 -1.59 6.41 11.52
N LEU A 61 -1.57 5.33 10.73
CA LEU A 61 -1.99 4.00 11.18
C LEU A 61 -1.11 3.47 12.31
N ALA A 62 0.22 3.57 12.18
CA ALA A 62 1.18 3.10 13.17
C ALA A 62 0.98 3.76 14.54
N GLN A 63 0.74 5.07 14.57
CA GLN A 63 0.43 5.79 15.80
C GLN A 63 -0.79 5.18 16.50
N ARG A 64 -1.89 4.99 15.77
CA ARG A 64 -3.12 4.45 16.36
C ARG A 64 -3.00 2.99 16.77
N LEU A 65 -2.33 2.15 15.95
CA LEU A 65 -2.05 0.77 16.32
C LEU A 65 -1.15 0.67 17.55
N SER A 66 -0.18 1.58 17.74
CA SER A 66 0.64 1.62 18.97
C SER A 66 -0.20 1.84 20.22
N GLU A 67 -1.25 2.67 20.14
CA GLU A 67 -2.17 2.91 21.24
C GLU A 67 -3.04 1.68 21.53
N ILE A 68 -3.56 1.03 20.47
CA ILE A 68 -4.40 -0.18 20.58
C ILE A 68 -3.60 -1.34 21.16
N TRP A 69 -2.39 -1.58 20.66
CA TRP A 69 -1.57 -2.74 21.02
C TRP A 69 -0.73 -2.54 22.29
N LYS A 70 -0.61 -1.30 22.78
CA LYS A 70 0.31 -0.95 23.87
C LYS A 70 1.75 -1.37 23.57
N GLN A 71 2.09 -1.43 22.29
CA GLN A 71 3.40 -1.78 21.74
C GLN A 71 3.79 -0.75 20.69
N SER A 72 5.09 -0.49 20.56
CA SER A 72 5.58 0.43 19.55
C SER A 72 5.35 -0.11 18.15
N VAL A 73 4.78 0.71 17.27
CA VAL A 73 4.69 0.43 15.83
C VAL A 73 5.54 1.44 15.09
N VAL A 74 6.60 0.97 14.43
CA VAL A 74 7.62 1.82 13.80
C VAL A 74 7.50 1.74 12.28
N VAL A 75 7.49 2.90 11.61
CA VAL A 75 7.52 2.98 10.15
C VAL A 75 8.94 3.12 9.66
N GLU A 76 9.34 2.23 8.75
CA GLU A 76 10.67 2.19 8.14
C GLU A 76 10.55 2.33 6.61
N ASN A 77 11.12 3.40 6.03
CA ASN A 77 11.11 3.63 4.59
C ASN A 77 12.28 2.89 3.92
N LYS A 78 11.96 1.97 2.99
CA LYS A 78 12.93 1.25 2.15
C LYS A 78 12.62 1.51 0.68
N ALA A 79 12.92 2.73 0.24
CA ALA A 79 12.69 3.16 -1.13
C ALA A 79 13.75 2.61 -2.09
N GLY A 80 13.40 2.54 -3.38
CA GLY A 80 14.32 2.21 -4.48
C GLY A 80 13.81 1.10 -5.37
N ALA A 81 14.31 1.06 -6.61
CA ALA A 81 13.96 0.10 -7.65
C ALA A 81 12.43 -0.10 -7.77
N SER A 82 11.67 0.98 -7.95
CA SER A 82 10.19 0.94 -8.04
C SER A 82 9.51 0.19 -6.88
N GLY A 83 10.10 0.25 -5.65
CA GLY A 83 9.59 -0.41 -4.45
C GLY A 83 10.07 -1.85 -4.25
N ILE A 84 10.83 -2.42 -5.18
CA ILE A 84 11.33 -3.80 -5.09
C ILE A 84 12.13 -4.02 -3.80
N ILE A 85 12.98 -3.06 -3.39
CA ILE A 85 13.82 -3.16 -2.19
C ILE A 85 12.97 -3.33 -0.92
N GLY A 86 11.91 -2.53 -0.79
CA GLY A 86 11.04 -2.59 0.39
C GLY A 86 10.20 -3.86 0.43
N VAL A 87 9.67 -4.30 -0.71
CA VAL A 87 8.92 -5.56 -0.80
C VAL A 87 9.82 -6.76 -0.48
N ASP A 88 11.03 -6.81 -1.05
CA ASP A 88 12.01 -7.88 -0.80
C ASP A 88 12.37 -8.00 0.69
N ALA A 89 12.51 -6.86 1.37
CA ALA A 89 12.78 -6.84 2.81
C ALA A 89 11.66 -7.49 3.64
N VAL A 90 10.39 -7.37 3.22
CA VAL A 90 9.26 -8.00 3.92
C VAL A 90 9.10 -9.46 3.52
N VAL A 91 9.27 -9.79 2.24
CA VAL A 91 9.23 -11.18 1.76
C VAL A 91 10.24 -12.06 2.50
N LYS A 92 11.42 -11.52 2.84
CA LYS A 92 12.49 -12.22 3.57
C LYS A 92 12.34 -12.17 5.09
N ALA A 93 11.36 -11.44 5.62
CA ALA A 93 11.13 -11.36 7.05
C ALA A 93 10.46 -12.64 7.59
N ALA A 94 10.61 -12.87 8.91
CA ALA A 94 9.92 -13.97 9.57
C ALA A 94 8.39 -13.80 9.49
N PRO A 95 7.63 -14.88 9.25
CA PRO A 95 6.18 -14.84 9.16
C PRO A 95 5.51 -14.86 10.54
N ASP A 96 5.96 -13.97 11.43
CA ASP A 96 5.54 -13.88 12.85
C ASP A 96 4.64 -12.67 13.13
N GLY A 97 4.34 -11.85 12.09
CA GLY A 97 3.49 -10.66 12.18
C GLY A 97 4.20 -9.39 12.67
N PHE A 98 5.49 -9.45 13.07
CA PHE A 98 6.23 -8.26 13.55
C PHE A 98 6.85 -7.41 12.43
N THR A 99 6.72 -7.86 11.19
CA THR A 99 7.09 -7.06 10.02
C THR A 99 5.93 -7.06 9.03
N LEU A 100 5.40 -5.88 8.75
CA LEU A 100 4.30 -5.65 7.84
C LEU A 100 4.78 -4.79 6.67
N LEU A 101 4.07 -4.84 5.55
CA LEU A 101 4.28 -4.00 4.37
C LEU A 101 3.08 -3.09 4.16
N MET A 102 3.30 -1.78 4.07
CA MET A 102 2.33 -0.83 3.54
C MET A 102 2.70 -0.50 2.11
N SER A 103 1.91 -0.90 1.14
CA SER A 103 2.26 -0.75 -0.28
C SER A 103 1.06 -0.40 -1.16
N SER A 104 1.37 0.19 -2.32
CA SER A 104 0.42 0.41 -3.42
C SER A 104 0.48 -0.73 -4.44
N ALA A 105 -0.37 -0.65 -5.48
CA ALA A 105 -0.41 -1.63 -6.56
C ALA A 105 0.90 -1.75 -7.34
N SER A 106 1.70 -0.67 -7.50
CA SER A 106 2.90 -0.72 -8.34
C SER A 106 3.87 -1.83 -7.94
N PRO A 107 4.38 -1.92 -6.70
CA PRO A 107 5.29 -3.00 -6.32
C PRO A 107 4.63 -4.38 -6.24
N LEU A 108 3.30 -4.44 -6.07
CA LEU A 108 2.59 -5.69 -5.82
C LEU A 108 2.08 -6.37 -7.09
N VAL A 109 1.55 -5.59 -8.03
CA VAL A 109 0.87 -6.13 -9.23
C VAL A 109 1.44 -5.61 -10.55
N ILE A 110 1.97 -4.38 -10.62
CA ILE A 110 2.53 -3.83 -11.85
C ILE A 110 3.94 -4.40 -12.10
N ASN A 111 4.84 -4.33 -11.12
CA ASN A 111 6.22 -4.79 -11.29
C ASN A 111 6.32 -6.24 -11.80
N PRO A 112 5.52 -7.21 -11.30
CA PRO A 112 5.52 -8.57 -11.85
C PRO A 112 5.17 -8.68 -13.33
N MET A 113 4.49 -7.68 -13.90
CA MET A 113 4.09 -7.68 -15.31
C MET A 113 5.11 -7.02 -16.23
N ILE A 114 5.96 -6.12 -15.68
CA ILE A 114 6.84 -5.29 -16.50
C ILE A 114 8.33 -5.57 -16.30
N PHE A 115 8.75 -6.13 -15.16
CA PHE A 115 10.15 -6.49 -14.95
C PHE A 115 10.42 -7.94 -15.39
N ARG A 116 11.45 -8.15 -16.22
CA ARG A 116 11.88 -9.49 -16.65
C ARG A 116 12.39 -10.36 -15.51
N LYS A 117 13.02 -9.72 -14.52
CA LYS A 117 13.60 -10.39 -13.35
C LYS A 117 13.21 -9.65 -12.08
N LEU A 118 12.38 -10.29 -11.28
CA LEU A 118 12.10 -9.85 -9.90
C LEU A 118 12.71 -10.83 -8.91
N PRO A 119 13.28 -10.35 -7.79
CA PRO A 119 13.85 -11.23 -6.77
C PRO A 119 12.78 -12.00 -5.97
N HIS A 120 11.50 -11.66 -6.15
CA HIS A 120 10.35 -12.22 -5.41
C HIS A 120 9.09 -12.22 -6.27
N ASP A 121 8.12 -13.05 -5.86
CA ASP A 121 6.73 -13.02 -6.36
C ASP A 121 5.84 -12.47 -5.24
N PRO A 122 5.47 -11.17 -5.28
CA PRO A 122 4.77 -10.54 -4.16
C PRO A 122 3.40 -11.16 -3.88
N LEU A 123 2.68 -11.64 -4.92
CA LEU A 123 1.35 -12.22 -4.74
C LEU A 123 1.37 -13.61 -4.12
N LYS A 124 2.51 -14.35 -4.22
CA LYS A 124 2.69 -15.64 -3.59
C LYS A 124 3.41 -15.55 -2.24
N GLN A 125 4.33 -14.61 -2.10
CA GLN A 125 5.21 -14.50 -0.93
C GLN A 125 4.74 -13.50 0.12
N LEU A 126 3.63 -12.80 -0.14
CA LEU A 126 2.97 -11.95 0.84
C LEU A 126 1.53 -12.41 1.10
N ALA A 127 1.11 -12.28 2.34
CA ALA A 127 -0.26 -12.51 2.78
C ALA A 127 -1.00 -11.17 2.90
N PRO A 128 -2.16 -10.98 2.23
CA PRO A 128 -3.00 -9.80 2.42
C PRO A 128 -3.48 -9.68 3.86
N VAL A 129 -3.54 -8.44 4.40
CA VAL A 129 -4.04 -8.15 5.75
C VAL A 129 -5.27 -7.25 5.66
N SER A 130 -5.15 -6.04 5.10
CA SER A 130 -6.27 -5.13 5.00
C SER A 130 -6.09 -4.15 3.83
N HIS A 131 -7.16 -3.88 3.10
CA HIS A 131 -7.23 -2.70 2.25
C HIS A 131 -7.25 -1.47 3.14
N VAL A 132 -6.35 -0.55 2.91
CA VAL A 132 -6.19 0.64 3.76
C VAL A 132 -6.98 1.82 3.21
N GLY A 133 -6.99 1.98 1.90
CA GLY A 133 -7.74 3.06 1.26
C GLY A 133 -7.24 3.38 -0.14
N ILE A 134 -7.79 4.47 -0.66
CA ILE A 134 -7.51 5.01 -1.98
C ILE A 134 -6.92 6.42 -1.81
N ALA A 135 -5.86 6.71 -2.54
CA ALA A 135 -5.35 8.06 -2.72
C ALA A 135 -5.74 8.57 -4.11
N PRO A 136 -6.70 9.47 -4.21
CA PRO A 136 -6.92 10.21 -5.44
C PRO A 136 -5.67 11.02 -5.80
N ALA A 137 -5.34 11.00 -7.08
CA ALA A 137 -4.27 11.82 -7.63
C ALA A 137 -4.86 12.86 -8.59
N ALA A 138 -4.08 13.83 -8.95
CA ALA A 138 -4.49 14.82 -9.97
C ALA A 138 -3.41 14.97 -11.05
N PHE A 139 -3.85 15.20 -12.27
CA PHE A 139 -3.00 15.82 -13.28
C PHE A 139 -2.78 17.26 -12.89
N LEU A 140 -1.52 17.60 -12.69
CA LEU A 140 -1.06 18.92 -12.27
C LEU A 140 -0.24 19.56 -13.37
N VAL A 141 -0.51 20.85 -13.59
CA VAL A 141 0.29 21.72 -14.45
C VAL A 141 0.77 22.92 -13.65
N ASN A 142 1.82 23.59 -14.13
CA ASN A 142 2.19 24.91 -13.60
C ASN A 142 1.05 25.90 -13.87
N SER A 143 0.65 26.70 -12.88
CA SER A 143 -0.46 27.64 -13.01
C SER A 143 -0.24 28.72 -14.08
N ALA A 144 1.02 29.03 -14.46
CA ALA A 144 1.34 29.94 -15.56
C ALA A 144 1.05 29.32 -16.94
N THR A 145 0.87 27.99 -17.03
CA THR A 145 0.51 27.31 -18.27
C THR A 145 -0.96 27.59 -18.61
N ALA A 146 -1.26 27.91 -19.87
CA ALA A 146 -2.64 28.17 -20.35
C ALA A 146 -3.41 26.85 -20.58
N VAL A 147 -3.44 25.95 -19.56
CA VAL A 147 -4.11 24.64 -19.56
C VAL A 147 -4.99 24.55 -18.33
N ASN A 148 -6.31 24.40 -18.51
CA ASN A 148 -7.29 24.37 -17.42
C ASN A 148 -8.00 23.01 -17.27
N ASN A 149 -7.91 22.16 -18.29
CA ASN A 149 -8.58 20.86 -18.36
C ASN A 149 -7.84 19.94 -19.33
N LEU A 150 -8.29 18.70 -19.48
CA LEU A 150 -7.65 17.73 -20.39
C LEU A 150 -7.77 18.13 -21.86
N LYS A 151 -8.84 18.81 -22.26
CA LYS A 151 -9.00 19.29 -23.64
C LYS A 151 -7.91 20.32 -24.00
N ASP A 152 -7.62 21.26 -23.09
CA ASP A 152 -6.58 22.24 -23.29
C ASP A 152 -5.19 21.57 -23.37
N LEU A 153 -4.92 20.59 -22.49
CA LEU A 153 -3.67 19.82 -22.52
C LEU A 153 -3.48 19.09 -23.84
N VAL A 154 -4.51 18.42 -24.33
CA VAL A 154 -4.47 17.70 -25.61
C VAL A 154 -4.27 18.65 -26.78
N ALA A 155 -4.95 19.81 -26.79
CA ALA A 155 -4.77 20.82 -27.82
C ALA A 155 -3.33 21.34 -27.82
N LEU A 156 -2.77 21.63 -26.65
CA LEU A 156 -1.39 22.10 -26.52
C LEU A 156 -0.39 21.04 -27.00
N ALA A 157 -0.59 19.75 -26.62
CA ALA A 157 0.27 18.65 -27.03
C ALA A 157 0.25 18.44 -28.55
N LYS A 158 -0.93 18.51 -29.17
CA LYS A 158 -1.08 18.43 -30.64
C LYS A 158 -0.47 19.61 -31.38
N ALA A 159 -0.50 20.81 -30.80
CA ALA A 159 0.13 21.99 -31.38
C ALA A 159 1.66 21.97 -31.24
N GLN A 160 2.21 21.24 -30.30
CA GLN A 160 3.64 21.14 -29.98
C GLN A 160 4.10 19.71 -29.85
N PRO A 161 4.09 18.88 -30.92
CA PRO A 161 4.49 17.49 -30.85
C PRO A 161 5.88 17.33 -30.26
N GLN A 162 6.04 16.36 -29.31
CA GLN A 162 7.31 16.01 -28.66
C GLN A 162 8.02 17.15 -27.90
N LYS A 163 7.30 18.26 -27.57
CA LYS A 163 7.86 19.33 -26.76
C LYS A 163 7.40 19.29 -25.30
N LEU A 164 6.23 18.72 -25.05
CA LEU A 164 5.72 18.58 -23.70
C LEU A 164 6.36 17.39 -23.01
N SER A 165 6.67 17.56 -21.72
CA SER A 165 7.20 16.48 -20.90
C SER A 165 6.35 16.26 -19.66
N TYR A 166 6.39 15.05 -19.13
CA TYR A 166 5.71 14.72 -17.88
C TYR A 166 6.63 14.02 -16.89
N GLY A 167 6.44 14.32 -15.61
CA GLY A 167 7.13 13.65 -14.53
C GLY A 167 6.34 12.47 -13.96
N SER A 168 7.04 11.38 -13.63
CA SER A 168 6.50 10.29 -12.84
C SER A 168 7.40 10.00 -11.63
N PHE A 169 6.94 9.19 -10.68
CA PHE A 169 7.75 8.77 -9.54
C PHE A 169 8.58 7.51 -9.81
N GLY A 170 8.93 7.28 -11.08
CA GLY A 170 9.82 6.23 -11.54
C GLY A 170 9.31 5.52 -12.78
N GLN A 171 10.24 4.92 -13.52
CA GLN A 171 9.91 4.09 -14.67
C GLN A 171 9.09 2.88 -14.25
N GLY A 172 8.00 2.57 -14.98
CA GLY A 172 7.07 1.50 -14.62
C GLY A 172 6.15 1.81 -13.43
N SER A 173 6.24 3.01 -12.84
CA SER A 173 5.31 3.41 -11.79
C SER A 173 3.88 3.57 -12.30
N GLY A 174 2.88 3.49 -11.39
CA GLY A 174 1.48 3.73 -11.76
C GLY A 174 1.25 5.08 -12.44
N ALA A 175 1.98 6.14 -12.06
CA ALA A 175 1.89 7.43 -12.74
C ALA A 175 2.45 7.38 -14.18
N HIS A 176 3.57 6.69 -14.39
CA HIS A 176 4.11 6.49 -15.73
C HIS A 176 3.08 5.80 -16.63
N LEU A 177 2.59 4.62 -16.20
CA LEU A 177 1.62 3.84 -16.98
C LEU A 177 0.31 4.58 -17.20
N ALA A 178 -0.18 5.31 -16.19
CA ALA A 178 -1.41 6.08 -16.31
C ALA A 178 -1.27 7.23 -17.32
N ILE A 179 -0.15 7.95 -17.32
CA ILE A 179 0.07 9.03 -18.27
C ILE A 179 0.27 8.48 -19.69
N GLU A 180 0.97 7.35 -19.84
CA GLU A 180 1.09 6.68 -21.14
C GLU A 180 -0.28 6.20 -21.67
N ALA A 181 -1.14 5.65 -20.82
CA ALA A 181 -2.49 5.27 -21.20
C ALA A 181 -3.33 6.52 -21.63
N PHE A 182 -3.13 7.64 -20.94
CA PHE A 182 -3.74 8.91 -21.35
C PHE A 182 -3.19 9.41 -22.69
N ASN A 183 -1.86 9.39 -22.88
CA ASN A 183 -1.22 9.76 -24.14
C ASN A 183 -1.81 9.01 -25.33
N GLN A 184 -1.89 7.68 -25.19
CA GLN A 184 -2.46 6.82 -26.22
C GLN A 184 -3.95 7.10 -26.45
N GLY A 185 -4.74 7.16 -25.37
CA GLY A 185 -6.19 7.43 -25.47
C GLY A 185 -6.53 8.80 -26.07
N ALA A 186 -5.65 9.79 -25.90
CA ALA A 186 -5.79 11.15 -26.42
C ALA A 186 -5.15 11.33 -27.80
N GLY A 187 -4.40 10.36 -28.28
CA GLY A 187 -3.62 10.47 -29.53
C GLY A 187 -2.58 11.58 -29.48
N ILE A 188 -1.84 11.65 -28.36
CA ILE A 188 -0.74 12.61 -28.12
C ILE A 188 0.50 11.87 -27.65
N GLU A 189 1.64 12.55 -27.69
CA GLU A 189 2.91 12.05 -27.22
C GLU A 189 3.59 13.11 -26.34
N MET A 190 3.97 12.73 -25.11
CA MET A 190 4.74 13.56 -24.18
C MET A 190 5.99 12.82 -23.74
N ILE A 191 7.09 13.56 -23.50
CA ILE A 191 8.37 12.98 -23.09
C ILE A 191 8.33 12.59 -21.62
N HIS A 192 8.63 11.33 -21.32
CA HIS A 192 8.71 10.84 -19.94
C HIS A 192 10.00 11.27 -19.24
N VAL A 193 9.88 11.83 -18.03
CA VAL A 193 10.98 12.18 -17.13
C VAL A 193 10.79 11.44 -15.81
N PRO A 194 11.57 10.36 -15.54
CA PRO A 194 11.44 9.59 -14.30
C PRO A 194 12.12 10.29 -13.13
N TYR A 195 11.43 10.40 -11.99
CA TYR A 195 11.94 10.92 -10.72
C TYR A 195 11.99 9.83 -9.65
N LYS A 196 12.75 10.08 -8.55
CA LYS A 196 12.82 9.16 -7.39
C LYS A 196 11.64 9.33 -6.42
N GLY A 197 10.51 9.87 -6.88
CA GLY A 197 9.31 10.10 -6.07
C GLY A 197 8.52 11.32 -6.54
N THR A 198 7.35 11.56 -5.94
CA THR A 198 6.43 12.63 -6.32
C THR A 198 6.99 14.02 -6.02
N GLY A 199 7.67 14.20 -4.89
CA GLY A 199 8.18 15.51 -4.45
C GLY A 199 9.12 16.18 -5.45
N PRO A 200 10.18 15.53 -5.93
CA PRO A 200 11.05 16.08 -6.98
C PRO A 200 10.31 16.42 -8.28
N ALA A 201 9.36 15.59 -8.72
CA ALA A 201 8.55 15.88 -9.91
C ALA A 201 7.68 17.14 -9.72
N VAL A 202 7.08 17.30 -8.54
CA VAL A 202 6.30 18.50 -8.20
C VAL A 202 7.19 19.75 -8.17
N SER A 203 8.41 19.64 -7.64
CA SER A 203 9.37 20.77 -7.63
C SER A 203 9.74 21.23 -9.03
N ASP A 204 10.05 20.29 -9.93
CA ASP A 204 10.40 20.59 -11.31
C ASP A 204 9.21 21.09 -12.14
N LEU A 205 7.99 20.64 -11.80
CA LEU A 205 6.76 21.18 -12.38
C LEU A 205 6.57 22.68 -12.00
N ILE A 206 6.80 23.01 -10.72
CA ILE A 206 6.74 24.40 -10.24
C ILE A 206 7.82 25.25 -10.93
N ALA A 207 9.00 24.70 -11.15
CA ALA A 207 10.10 25.36 -11.83
C ALA A 207 9.91 25.45 -13.37
N GLY A 208 8.86 24.82 -13.92
CA GLY A 208 8.59 24.79 -15.37
C GLY A 208 9.52 23.88 -16.17
N GLN A 209 10.27 22.95 -15.51
CA GLN A 209 11.15 22.01 -16.18
C GLN A 209 10.37 20.86 -16.85
N ILE A 210 9.19 20.54 -16.36
CA ILE A 210 8.22 19.62 -16.96
C ILE A 210 6.86 20.29 -17.08
N THR A 211 6.02 19.78 -17.99
CA THR A 211 4.70 20.35 -18.28
C THR A 211 3.60 19.77 -17.38
N LEU A 212 3.71 18.48 -17.05
CA LEU A 212 2.67 17.72 -16.38
C LEU A 212 3.27 16.77 -15.35
N THR A 213 2.55 16.50 -14.27
CA THR A 213 2.79 15.31 -13.43
C THR A 213 1.45 14.76 -12.91
N LEU A 214 1.42 13.47 -12.59
CA LEU A 214 0.35 12.86 -11.81
C LEU A 214 0.85 12.74 -10.37
N ALA A 215 0.23 13.46 -9.44
CA ALA A 215 0.61 13.45 -8.03
C ALA A 215 -0.60 13.28 -7.12
N ASP A 216 -0.39 12.63 -5.97
CA ASP A 216 -1.42 12.58 -4.93
C ASP A 216 -1.71 13.98 -4.37
N LEU A 217 -2.96 14.20 -3.97
CA LEU A 217 -3.41 15.51 -3.50
C LEU A 217 -2.73 15.94 -2.21
N ALA A 218 -2.37 14.99 -1.33
CA ALA A 218 -1.68 15.30 -0.09
C ALA A 218 -0.32 15.96 -0.33
N THR A 219 0.43 15.50 -1.34
CA THR A 219 1.73 16.07 -1.72
C THR A 219 1.58 17.44 -2.40
N ALA A 220 0.50 17.63 -3.18
CA ALA A 220 0.34 18.82 -4.04
C ALA A 220 -0.51 19.94 -3.42
N GLN A 221 -1.33 19.63 -2.40
CA GLN A 221 -2.36 20.55 -1.87
C GLN A 221 -1.83 21.94 -1.49
N SER A 222 -0.68 22.00 -0.81
CA SER A 222 -0.08 23.28 -0.40
C SER A 222 0.30 24.14 -1.59
N GLN A 223 0.79 23.53 -2.67
CA GLN A 223 1.21 24.25 -3.89
C GLN A 223 0.01 24.67 -4.75
N ILE A 224 -1.07 23.88 -4.73
CA ILE A 224 -2.34 24.25 -5.38
C ILE A 224 -2.96 25.43 -4.64
N LYS A 225 -3.06 25.37 -3.29
CA LYS A 225 -3.56 26.48 -2.47
C LYS A 225 -2.73 27.77 -2.62
N ALA A 226 -1.42 27.63 -2.81
CA ALA A 226 -0.51 28.76 -3.05
C ALA A 226 -0.60 29.31 -4.50
N GLY A 227 -1.45 28.75 -5.36
CA GLY A 227 -1.62 29.16 -6.73
C GLY A 227 -0.42 28.88 -7.65
N LYS A 228 0.53 28.04 -7.22
CA LYS A 228 1.71 27.65 -8.04
C LYS A 228 1.39 26.53 -9.02
N LEU A 229 0.48 25.64 -8.63
CA LEU A 229 0.03 24.51 -9.44
C LEU A 229 -1.48 24.58 -9.65
N ARG A 230 -1.92 24.05 -10.78
CA ARG A 230 -3.33 23.84 -11.11
C ARG A 230 -3.59 22.37 -11.33
N ALA A 231 -4.63 21.81 -10.66
CA ALA A 231 -5.17 20.50 -10.96
C ALA A 231 -6.14 20.62 -12.15
N ILE A 232 -5.96 19.79 -13.16
CA ILE A 232 -6.77 19.82 -14.40
C ILE A 232 -7.64 18.58 -14.57
N ALA A 233 -7.38 17.50 -13.84
CA ALA A 233 -8.22 16.32 -13.80
C ALA A 233 -7.94 15.52 -12.52
N ILE A 234 -8.97 14.90 -11.94
CA ILE A 234 -8.85 14.00 -10.79
C ILE A 234 -8.77 12.55 -11.28
N ASN A 235 -7.73 11.85 -10.87
CA ASN A 235 -7.61 10.40 -11.01
C ASN A 235 -8.17 9.71 -9.75
N GLY A 236 -9.45 9.47 -9.76
CA GLY A 236 -10.20 8.87 -8.66
C GLY A 236 -11.59 8.44 -9.12
N PRO A 237 -12.32 7.66 -8.31
CA PRO A 237 -13.65 7.18 -8.63
C PRO A 237 -14.72 8.30 -8.63
N ALA A 238 -14.38 9.45 -8.02
CA ALA A 238 -15.22 10.64 -7.94
C ALA A 238 -14.32 11.87 -7.83
N ARG A 239 -14.90 13.07 -7.94
CA ARG A 239 -14.20 14.32 -7.62
C ARG A 239 -13.72 14.32 -6.18
N SER A 240 -12.58 14.94 -5.94
CA SER A 240 -12.07 15.08 -4.58
C SER A 240 -12.84 16.16 -3.81
N PRO A 241 -13.23 15.91 -2.55
CA PRO A 241 -13.79 16.95 -1.68
C PRO A 241 -12.85 18.15 -1.49
N LEU A 242 -11.55 17.97 -1.69
CA LEU A 242 -10.56 19.04 -1.62
C LEU A 242 -10.54 19.95 -2.86
N LEU A 243 -11.05 19.45 -3.99
CA LEU A 243 -11.07 20.11 -5.29
C LEU A 243 -12.39 19.77 -6.02
N PRO A 244 -13.55 20.16 -5.48
CA PRO A 244 -14.85 19.77 -6.01
C PRO A 244 -15.12 20.34 -7.41
N GLU A 245 -14.42 21.42 -7.78
CA GLU A 245 -14.49 22.05 -9.10
C GLU A 245 -13.74 21.27 -10.19
N VAL A 246 -12.78 20.41 -9.81
CA VAL A 246 -11.95 19.67 -10.76
C VAL A 246 -12.63 18.36 -11.15
N ALA A 247 -12.98 18.24 -12.42
CA ALA A 247 -13.63 17.05 -12.97
C ALA A 247 -12.70 15.85 -13.00
N THR A 248 -13.26 14.65 -12.88
CA THR A 248 -12.53 13.39 -13.03
C THR A 248 -12.15 13.15 -14.50
N PHE A 249 -11.25 12.19 -14.74
CA PHE A 249 -10.94 11.74 -16.11
C PHE A 249 -12.19 11.23 -16.84
N THR A 250 -13.02 10.46 -16.16
CA THR A 250 -14.27 9.91 -16.74
C THR A 250 -15.25 11.02 -17.13
N GLU A 251 -15.42 12.03 -16.26
CA GLU A 251 -16.24 13.21 -16.58
C GLU A 251 -15.70 14.03 -17.76
N GLN A 252 -14.38 13.97 -18.02
CA GLN A 252 -13.72 14.61 -19.15
C GLN A 252 -13.56 13.69 -20.38
N ALA A 253 -14.35 12.61 -20.48
CA ALA A 253 -14.38 11.66 -21.59
C ALA A 253 -13.15 10.74 -21.73
N TYR A 254 -12.44 10.46 -20.64
CA TYR A 254 -11.34 9.49 -20.58
C TYR A 254 -11.64 8.34 -19.61
N PRO A 255 -12.67 7.50 -19.86
CA PRO A 255 -13.05 6.42 -18.96
C PRO A 255 -11.98 5.31 -18.85
N SER A 256 -11.08 5.18 -19.82
CA SER A 256 -9.94 4.24 -19.77
C SER A 256 -9.00 4.51 -18.61
N MET A 257 -9.01 5.73 -18.06
CA MET A 257 -8.23 6.13 -16.89
C MET A 257 -8.87 5.71 -15.56
N GLU A 258 -10.11 5.22 -15.58
CA GLU A 258 -10.79 4.80 -14.37
C GLU A 258 -10.04 3.62 -13.72
N GLY A 259 -9.83 3.73 -12.41
CA GLY A 259 -9.14 2.71 -11.63
C GLY A 259 -7.62 2.75 -11.71
N THR A 260 -7.00 3.69 -12.44
CA THR A 260 -5.53 3.88 -12.42
C THR A 260 -5.05 4.65 -11.18
N TYR A 261 -5.92 4.97 -10.23
CA TYR A 261 -5.59 5.60 -8.95
C TYR A 261 -4.89 4.63 -7.98
N ALA A 262 -4.14 5.21 -7.03
CA ALA A 262 -3.41 4.42 -6.06
C ALA A 262 -4.35 3.82 -5.02
N ARG A 263 -4.29 2.49 -4.88
CA ARG A 263 -4.89 1.72 -3.79
C ARG A 263 -3.78 1.22 -2.88
N PHE A 264 -3.97 1.38 -1.57
CA PHE A 264 -3.01 0.94 -0.56
C PHE A 264 -3.51 -0.28 0.20
N GLY A 265 -2.60 -1.22 0.41
CA GLY A 265 -2.84 -2.42 1.19
C GLY A 265 -1.78 -2.60 2.28
N LEU A 266 -2.21 -3.19 3.38
CA LEU A 266 -1.34 -3.73 4.42
C LEU A 266 -1.18 -5.23 4.18
N LEU A 267 0.07 -5.71 4.14
CA LEU A 267 0.41 -7.11 3.89
C LEU A 267 1.40 -7.60 4.95
N ALA A 268 1.55 -8.92 5.06
CA ALA A 268 2.55 -9.58 5.90
C ALA A 268 3.32 -10.62 5.06
N PRO A 269 4.44 -11.18 5.55
CA PRO A 269 5.09 -12.33 4.91
C PRO A 269 4.11 -13.50 4.74
N ALA A 270 4.21 -14.25 3.65
CA ALA A 270 3.44 -15.48 3.47
C ALA A 270 3.76 -16.48 4.61
N GLY A 271 2.75 -17.20 5.07
CA GLY A 271 2.89 -18.11 6.22
C GLY A 271 2.66 -17.43 7.59
N THR A 272 2.43 -16.12 7.64
CA THR A 272 1.99 -15.47 8.89
C THR A 272 0.68 -16.11 9.37
N PRO A 273 0.57 -16.49 10.66
CA PRO A 273 -0.62 -17.17 11.18
C PRO A 273 -1.91 -16.38 10.95
N GLN A 274 -2.96 -17.04 10.49
CA GLN A 274 -4.24 -16.40 10.15
C GLN A 274 -4.85 -15.63 11.32
N VAL A 275 -4.65 -16.09 12.55
CA VAL A 275 -5.11 -15.39 13.76
C VAL A 275 -4.44 -14.00 13.90
N ILE A 276 -3.17 -13.87 13.52
CA ILE A 276 -2.45 -12.60 13.53
C ILE A 276 -2.96 -11.71 12.39
N LEU A 277 -3.10 -12.25 11.17
CA LEU A 277 -3.63 -11.49 10.03
C LEU A 277 -5.02 -10.91 10.33
N ASN A 278 -5.90 -11.74 10.91
CA ASN A 278 -7.26 -11.32 11.28
C ASN A 278 -7.23 -10.25 12.38
N LYS A 279 -6.36 -10.40 13.39
CA LYS A 279 -6.22 -9.40 14.45
C LYS A 279 -5.72 -8.07 13.90
N VAL A 280 -4.65 -8.06 13.10
CA VAL A 280 -4.13 -6.83 12.49
C VAL A 280 -5.17 -6.17 11.60
N SER A 281 -5.92 -6.96 10.83
CA SER A 281 -7.02 -6.45 9.99
C SER A 281 -8.12 -5.80 10.83
N ALA A 282 -8.61 -6.48 11.89
CA ALA A 282 -9.65 -5.95 12.76
C ALA A 282 -9.20 -4.67 13.48
N ASP A 283 -7.98 -4.64 13.98
CA ASP A 283 -7.41 -3.47 14.67
C ASP A 283 -7.17 -2.30 13.69
N THR A 284 -6.83 -2.58 12.42
CA THR A 284 -6.76 -1.57 11.35
C THR A 284 -8.14 -0.95 11.08
N ILE A 285 -9.20 -1.77 11.00
CA ILE A 285 -10.57 -1.29 10.84
C ILE A 285 -10.96 -0.42 12.04
N THR A 286 -10.64 -0.88 13.26
CA THR A 286 -10.89 -0.12 14.49
C THR A 286 -10.15 1.22 14.49
N ALA A 287 -8.89 1.24 14.04
CA ALA A 287 -8.10 2.46 13.92
C ALA A 287 -8.75 3.48 12.96
N PHE A 288 -9.33 3.01 11.86
CA PHE A 288 -9.97 3.88 10.86
C PHE A 288 -11.34 4.43 11.29
N ASN A 289 -12.00 3.76 12.23
CA ASN A 289 -13.24 4.26 12.84
C ASN A 289 -12.99 5.36 13.89
N ASP A 290 -11.72 5.63 14.24
CA ASP A 290 -11.38 6.75 15.12
C ASP A 290 -11.51 8.07 14.34
N PRO A 291 -12.32 9.05 14.83
CA PRO A 291 -12.50 10.32 14.16
C PRO A 291 -11.19 11.08 13.90
N LEU A 292 -10.21 11.03 14.81
CA LEU A 292 -8.92 11.70 14.62
C LEU A 292 -8.16 11.12 13.43
N VAL A 293 -8.26 9.81 13.20
CA VAL A 293 -7.66 9.13 12.07
C VAL A 293 -8.43 9.46 10.79
N SER A 294 -9.75 9.28 10.79
CA SER A 294 -10.60 9.52 9.61
C SER A 294 -10.52 10.97 9.12
N ASP A 295 -10.57 11.94 10.04
CA ASP A 295 -10.46 13.38 9.72
C ASP A 295 -9.08 13.72 9.15
N ARG A 296 -8.01 13.12 9.71
CA ARG A 296 -6.65 13.30 9.19
C ARG A 296 -6.55 12.83 7.74
N PHE A 297 -7.08 11.65 7.43
CA PHE A 297 -7.04 11.11 6.06
C PHE A 297 -7.92 11.93 5.11
N THR A 298 -9.13 12.28 5.53
CA THR A 298 -10.03 13.13 4.74
C THR A 298 -9.39 14.48 4.43
N SER A 299 -8.70 15.10 5.40
CA SER A 299 -7.98 16.36 5.19
C SER A 299 -6.81 16.25 4.19
N LEU A 300 -6.31 15.05 3.96
CA LEU A 300 -5.29 14.73 2.95
C LEU A 300 -5.90 14.27 1.62
N GLY A 301 -7.22 14.20 1.52
CA GLY A 301 -7.94 13.77 0.32
C GLY A 301 -7.99 12.25 0.12
N TYR A 302 -7.63 11.45 1.13
CA TYR A 302 -7.70 10.00 1.05
C TYR A 302 -9.10 9.49 1.42
N THR A 303 -9.50 8.39 0.79
CA THR A 303 -10.68 7.62 1.18
C THR A 303 -10.21 6.39 1.93
N LEU A 304 -10.50 6.33 3.23
CA LEU A 304 -10.22 5.16 4.06
C LEU A 304 -11.15 4.00 3.73
N ALA A 305 -10.62 2.78 3.87
CA ALA A 305 -11.40 1.57 3.66
C ALA A 305 -10.86 0.43 4.49
N GLY A 306 -11.08 0.20 5.67
CA GLY A 306 -10.70 -1.04 6.37
C GLY A 306 -11.33 -2.27 5.69
N SER A 307 -10.62 -3.38 5.56
CA SER A 307 -11.18 -4.62 4.99
C SER A 307 -10.60 -5.88 5.61
N THR A 308 -11.30 -7.00 5.42
CA THR A 308 -10.76 -8.33 5.72
C THR A 308 -9.60 -8.70 4.77
N PRO A 309 -8.74 -9.66 5.15
CA PRO A 309 -7.69 -10.18 4.28
C PRO A 309 -8.20 -10.68 2.93
N ASP A 310 -9.32 -11.42 2.93
CA ASP A 310 -9.94 -11.94 1.69
C ASP A 310 -10.40 -10.82 0.75
N LYS A 311 -10.95 -9.74 1.29
CA LYS A 311 -11.35 -8.59 0.46
C LYS A 311 -10.14 -7.94 -0.19
N LEU A 312 -9.03 -7.76 0.54
CA LEU A 312 -7.80 -7.23 -0.07
C LEU A 312 -7.25 -8.18 -1.16
N LYS A 313 -7.31 -9.49 -0.94
CA LYS A 313 -6.91 -10.49 -1.95
C LYS A 313 -7.69 -10.33 -3.26
N ILE A 314 -9.01 -10.16 -3.17
CA ILE A 314 -9.87 -9.90 -4.34
C ILE A 314 -9.46 -8.60 -5.03
N LEU A 315 -9.26 -7.52 -4.26
CA LEU A 315 -8.89 -6.21 -4.80
C LEU A 315 -7.53 -6.22 -5.51
N LEU A 316 -6.54 -6.97 -4.99
CA LEU A 316 -5.24 -7.12 -5.65
C LEU A 316 -5.36 -7.87 -6.98
N LYS A 317 -6.25 -8.87 -7.07
CA LYS A 317 -6.54 -9.56 -8.33
C LYS A 317 -7.18 -8.61 -9.35
N GLU A 318 -8.20 -7.87 -8.93
CA GLU A 318 -8.87 -6.86 -9.77
C GLU A 318 -7.88 -5.79 -10.27
N ASP A 319 -6.97 -5.33 -9.39
CA ASP A 319 -5.91 -4.38 -9.76
C ASP A 319 -4.95 -5.01 -10.80
N GLY A 320 -4.58 -6.28 -10.63
CA GLY A 320 -3.76 -7.00 -11.59
C GLY A 320 -4.41 -7.08 -12.98
N GLU A 321 -5.69 -7.43 -13.04
CA GLU A 321 -6.44 -7.49 -14.29
C GLU A 321 -6.56 -6.11 -14.97
N ARG A 322 -6.80 -5.06 -14.18
CA ARG A 322 -6.91 -3.69 -14.67
C ARG A 322 -5.58 -3.16 -15.20
N TRP A 323 -4.51 -3.29 -14.43
CA TRP A 323 -3.19 -2.84 -14.86
C TRP A 323 -2.65 -3.66 -16.03
N GLY A 324 -2.98 -4.96 -16.11
CA GLY A 324 -2.68 -5.78 -17.29
C GLY A 324 -3.31 -5.22 -18.56
N LYS A 325 -4.58 -4.79 -18.51
CA LYS A 325 -5.25 -4.12 -19.65
C LYS A 325 -4.56 -2.79 -20.01
N VAL A 326 -4.19 -1.98 -19.02
CA VAL A 326 -3.47 -0.71 -19.25
C VAL A 326 -2.12 -0.99 -19.94
N ILE A 327 -1.33 -1.93 -19.41
CA ILE A 327 -0.03 -2.29 -19.98
C ILE A 327 -0.16 -2.81 -21.41
N GLN A 328 -1.16 -3.67 -21.66
CA GLN A 328 -1.44 -4.17 -23.00
C GLN A 328 -1.85 -3.05 -23.97
N ALA A 329 -2.70 -2.13 -23.51
CA ALA A 329 -3.17 -1.01 -24.32
C ALA A 329 -2.02 -0.09 -24.77
N ILE A 330 -1.03 0.18 -23.93
CA ILE A 330 0.14 1.00 -24.30
C ILE A 330 1.22 0.25 -25.07
N GLY A 331 0.93 -0.97 -25.58
CA GLY A 331 1.88 -1.76 -26.37
C GLY A 331 2.86 -2.58 -25.54
N GLY A 332 2.68 -2.66 -24.22
CA GLY A 332 3.56 -3.33 -23.27
C GLY A 332 4.78 -2.48 -22.88
N ILE A 333 5.25 -2.69 -21.66
CA ILE A 333 6.53 -2.17 -21.16
C ILE A 333 7.30 -3.33 -20.58
N VAL A 334 8.58 -3.45 -20.93
CA VAL A 334 9.49 -4.46 -20.37
C VAL A 334 10.71 -3.75 -19.82
N LEU A 335 11.00 -3.98 -18.55
CA LEU A 335 12.14 -3.41 -17.82
C LEU A 335 13.08 -4.54 -17.39
N ASP A 336 14.38 -4.23 -17.33
CA ASP A 336 15.43 -5.16 -16.89
C ASP A 336 15.73 -5.03 -15.40
#